data_6ddf0f8a9aadb9841420715dfdf87076
#
_entry.id   6ddf0f8a9aadb9841420715dfdf87076
#
_cell.length_a   1.000
_cell.length_b   1.000
_cell.length_c   1.000
_cell.angle_alpha   90.00
_cell.angle_beta   90.00
_cell.angle_gamma   90.00
#
_symmetry.space_group_name_H-M   'P 1'
#
loop_
_entity.id
_entity.type
_entity.pdbx_description
1 polymer ?
#
loop_
_entity_poly.entity_id
_entity_poly.type
_entity_poly.pdbx_seq_one_letter_code
_entity_poly.pdbx_strand_id
1 'polypeptide(L)'
;DNTVTVLLPHKDLGALPSQALVRIKSIPDGRAYVGIVVGGPFAEPDGLRGDASVIVTTTVNGATFVPNFQGRVQVELMGEELARADGAATLAPPRFRPLPNSPVFSLSARETLEMLRCGGDMRLGLAVGHEQVVVSIPSDAKEVLPRHTGILGTTGGGKSTTVAGLIARLQAAGVATILFDTEGEYTHLTEPTDNGAMVASLERAGARPRGVEATTVYHLTGRETANPGHPRLSPFCLWFCNLAPHMVAEILEMTDAQQDRFLQAYDVTRQLLRDLQIFPRQGNQDDEDKALNWDDQETGYPRLELSHVLDVVGGFMHVISKQEGDFSPFSRDFQTPAGRSRLMERVRQATSQTSHLTSWRAVVGRLHRLRRLRIFDMRGDGVRPLPYRQMLQPGSVGIVDLHDTDSAQVNNLAIAELL
;
A
#
# COMPACT_ATOMS: atom_id res chain seq x y z
N ASP A 1 16.08 4.98 -31.11
CA ASP A 1 14.67 4.86 -31.46
C ASP A 1 14.37 3.41 -31.86
N ASN A 2 13.49 2.71 -31.15
CA ASN A 2 13.13 1.31 -31.40
C ASN A 2 11.87 1.18 -32.28
N THR A 3 11.50 2.25 -32.98
CA THR A 3 10.31 2.27 -33.80
C THR A 3 10.60 1.81 -35.23
N VAL A 4 9.73 0.97 -35.76
CA VAL A 4 9.73 0.54 -37.17
C VAL A 4 8.41 0.95 -37.84
N THR A 5 8.46 1.26 -39.11
CA THR A 5 7.27 1.58 -39.92
C THR A 5 6.79 0.32 -40.64
N VAL A 6 5.52 -0.04 -40.45
CA VAL A 6 4.86 -1.16 -41.11
C VAL A 6 3.90 -0.61 -42.13
N LEU A 7 4.02 -1.07 -43.35
CA LEU A 7 3.10 -0.73 -44.48
C LEU A 7 1.93 -1.69 -44.47
N LEU A 8 0.73 -1.15 -44.65
CA LEU A 8 -0.53 -1.88 -44.71
C LEU A 8 -1.27 -1.59 -45.99
N PRO A 9 -1.81 -2.61 -46.68
CA PRO A 9 -2.77 -2.37 -47.74
C PRO A 9 -3.98 -1.60 -47.23
N HIS A 10 -4.59 -0.76 -48.07
CA HIS A 10 -5.78 0.03 -47.74
C HIS A 10 -6.88 -0.78 -47.03
N LYS A 11 -7.13 -1.98 -47.51
CA LYS A 11 -8.16 -2.89 -46.96
C LYS A 11 -7.87 -3.38 -45.52
N ASP A 12 -6.62 -3.33 -45.09
CA ASP A 12 -6.16 -3.89 -43.83
C ASP A 12 -5.87 -2.80 -42.77
N LEU A 13 -6.21 -1.54 -43.05
CA LEU A 13 -5.98 -0.40 -42.15
C LEU A 13 -6.64 -0.58 -40.78
N GLY A 14 -7.78 -1.23 -40.71
CA GLY A 14 -8.49 -1.53 -39.48
C GLY A 14 -8.01 -2.80 -38.75
N ALA A 15 -7.07 -3.56 -39.35
CA ALA A 15 -6.63 -4.84 -38.81
C ALA A 15 -5.66 -4.71 -37.62
N LEU A 16 -5.02 -3.55 -37.47
CA LEU A 16 -4.06 -3.27 -36.40
C LEU A 16 -4.51 -2.06 -35.58
N PRO A 17 -5.34 -2.25 -34.53
CA PRO A 17 -5.73 -1.17 -33.65
C PRO A 17 -4.53 -0.68 -32.84
N SER A 18 -4.64 0.52 -32.29
CA SER A 18 -3.63 1.06 -31.35
C SER A 18 -3.39 0.07 -30.22
N GLN A 19 -2.12 -0.10 -29.83
CA GLN A 19 -1.62 -1.04 -28.82
C GLN A 19 -1.76 -2.54 -29.19
N ALA A 20 -2.13 -2.87 -30.43
CA ALA A 20 -2.08 -4.24 -30.91
C ALA A 20 -0.63 -4.78 -30.90
N LEU A 21 -0.46 -6.03 -30.47
CA LEU A 21 0.82 -6.71 -30.53
C LEU A 21 1.00 -7.36 -31.89
N VAL A 22 2.19 -7.20 -32.44
CA VAL A 22 2.57 -7.76 -33.74
C VAL A 22 3.87 -8.54 -33.61
N ARG A 23 3.99 -9.59 -34.44
CA ARG A 23 5.23 -10.36 -34.65
C ARG A 23 5.81 -10.01 -36.01
N ILE A 24 7.05 -9.61 -36.06
CA ILE A 24 7.80 -9.30 -37.28
C ILE A 24 8.79 -10.43 -37.49
N LYS A 25 8.67 -11.15 -38.61
CA LYS A 25 9.60 -12.23 -38.97
C LYS A 25 10.62 -11.70 -39.98
N SER A 26 11.84 -11.47 -39.52
CA SER A 26 12.94 -11.06 -40.38
C SER A 26 13.47 -12.26 -41.18
N ILE A 27 13.05 -12.37 -42.42
CA ILE A 27 13.32 -13.55 -43.24
C ILE A 27 14.81 -13.74 -43.52
N PRO A 28 15.59 -12.69 -43.89
CA PRO A 28 16.99 -12.88 -44.26
C PRO A 28 17.88 -13.42 -43.14
N ASP A 29 17.59 -13.09 -41.91
CA ASP A 29 18.40 -13.49 -40.73
C ASP A 29 17.68 -14.47 -39.78
N GLY A 30 16.43 -14.85 -40.12
CA GLY A 30 15.65 -15.82 -39.35
C GLY A 30 15.18 -15.36 -37.96
N ARG A 31 15.33 -14.09 -37.64
CA ARG A 31 14.93 -13.54 -36.34
C ARG A 31 13.46 -13.19 -36.30
N ALA A 32 12.88 -13.30 -35.12
CA ALA A 32 11.54 -12.84 -34.87
C ALA A 32 11.55 -11.73 -33.81
N TYR A 33 10.71 -10.73 -33.99
CA TYR A 33 10.57 -9.61 -33.07
C TYR A 33 9.11 -9.43 -32.71
N VAL A 34 8.87 -9.00 -31.49
CA VAL A 34 7.55 -8.58 -31.03
C VAL A 34 7.57 -7.07 -30.83
N GLY A 35 6.52 -6.43 -31.30
CA GLY A 35 6.34 -4.99 -31.15
C GLY A 35 4.89 -4.65 -30.86
N ILE A 36 4.68 -3.39 -30.44
CA ILE A 36 3.38 -2.82 -30.13
C ILE A 36 3.08 -1.65 -31.08
N VAL A 37 1.86 -1.55 -31.56
CA VAL A 37 1.41 -0.44 -32.41
C VAL A 37 1.25 0.82 -31.54
N VAL A 38 2.09 1.84 -31.79
CA VAL A 38 2.12 3.09 -31.03
C VAL A 38 1.62 4.30 -31.81
N GLY A 39 1.46 4.19 -33.13
CA GLY A 39 0.98 5.30 -33.96
C GLY A 39 0.36 4.87 -35.28
N GLY A 40 -0.58 5.64 -35.77
CA GLY A 40 -1.34 5.39 -36.99
C GLY A 40 -2.72 4.80 -36.74
N PRO A 41 -3.42 4.32 -37.79
CA PRO A 41 -2.95 4.26 -39.19
C PRO A 41 -2.87 5.63 -39.85
N PHE A 42 -1.79 5.85 -40.59
CA PHE A 42 -1.63 7.01 -41.47
C PHE A 42 -1.83 6.60 -42.89
N ALA A 43 -2.50 7.43 -43.70
CA ALA A 43 -2.69 7.20 -45.13
C ALA A 43 -1.59 7.90 -45.92
N GLU A 44 -0.94 7.17 -46.81
CA GLU A 44 0.00 7.74 -47.80
C GLU A 44 -0.57 7.55 -49.21
N PRO A 45 -0.97 8.64 -49.92
CA PRO A 45 -1.49 8.54 -51.26
C PRO A 45 -0.44 7.98 -52.23
N ASP A 46 -0.83 7.02 -53.05
CA ASP A 46 0.02 6.48 -54.11
C ASP A 46 0.38 7.56 -55.13
N GLY A 47 1.69 7.70 -55.40
CA GLY A 47 2.20 8.60 -56.42
C GLY A 47 2.42 10.07 -56.00
N LEU A 48 2.10 10.44 -54.76
CA LEU A 48 2.41 11.78 -54.26
C LEU A 48 3.73 11.73 -53.50
N ARG A 49 4.76 12.34 -54.05
CA ARG A 49 6.01 12.61 -53.30
C ARG A 49 5.80 13.78 -52.37
N GLY A 50 6.53 13.81 -51.24
CA GLY A 50 6.33 14.70 -50.10
C GLY A 50 6.42 16.22 -50.35
N ASP A 51 6.60 16.67 -51.56
CA ASP A 51 6.62 18.07 -52.03
C ASP A 51 5.33 18.51 -52.74
N ALA A 52 4.31 17.65 -52.87
CA ALA A 52 3.00 18.06 -53.37
C ALA A 52 2.25 18.91 -52.35
N SER A 53 2.16 20.20 -52.59
CA SER A 53 1.69 21.21 -51.63
C SER A 53 0.18 21.21 -51.36
N VAL A 54 -0.67 20.46 -52.09
CA VAL A 54 -2.12 20.44 -51.84
C VAL A 54 -2.73 19.11 -52.25
N ILE A 55 -3.32 18.38 -51.32
CA ILE A 55 -4.30 17.32 -51.62
C ILE A 55 -5.68 17.93 -51.50
N VAL A 56 -6.36 18.10 -52.63
CA VAL A 56 -7.75 18.56 -52.63
C VAL A 56 -8.66 17.35 -52.76
N THR A 57 -9.38 17.04 -51.69
CA THR A 57 -10.48 16.09 -51.78
C THR A 57 -11.72 16.83 -52.28
N THR A 58 -12.14 16.58 -53.51
CA THR A 58 -13.37 17.15 -54.05
C THR A 58 -14.53 16.19 -53.88
N THR A 59 -15.59 16.66 -53.23
CA THR A 59 -16.89 15.96 -53.20
C THR A 59 -17.75 16.48 -54.33
N VAL A 60 -18.11 15.61 -55.28
CA VAL A 60 -19.06 15.93 -56.36
C VAL A 60 -20.31 15.11 -56.09
N ASN A 61 -21.44 15.78 -55.88
CA ASN A 61 -22.75 15.15 -55.62
C ASN A 61 -22.74 14.14 -54.45
N GLY A 62 -21.97 14.43 -53.38
CA GLY A 62 -21.87 13.54 -52.20
C GLY A 62 -20.96 12.35 -52.37
N ALA A 63 -20.31 12.16 -53.52
CA ALA A 63 -19.31 11.12 -53.70
C ALA A 63 -17.93 11.61 -53.28
N THR A 64 -17.27 10.84 -52.44
CA THR A 64 -15.89 11.12 -52.01
C THR A 64 -14.94 10.47 -53.01
N PHE A 65 -14.15 11.27 -53.72
CA PHE A 65 -13.02 10.76 -54.49
C PHE A 65 -11.86 10.50 -53.57
N VAL A 66 -11.53 9.24 -53.36
CA VAL A 66 -10.38 8.83 -52.56
C VAL A 66 -9.33 8.24 -53.50
N PRO A 67 -8.15 8.86 -53.68
CA PRO A 67 -7.08 8.26 -54.48
C PRO A 67 -6.63 6.95 -53.81
N ASN A 68 -6.07 6.04 -54.61
CA ASN A 68 -5.44 4.85 -54.06
C ASN A 68 -4.33 5.26 -53.09
N PHE A 69 -4.33 4.68 -51.91
CA PHE A 69 -3.31 4.94 -50.89
C PHE A 69 -2.96 3.65 -50.14
N GLN A 70 -1.75 3.66 -49.61
CA GLN A 70 -1.29 2.65 -48.66
C GLN A 70 -1.35 3.22 -47.25
N GLY A 71 -1.58 2.36 -46.28
CA GLY A 71 -1.51 2.74 -44.90
C GLY A 71 -0.16 2.42 -44.29
N ARG A 72 0.18 3.16 -43.26
CA ARG A 72 1.33 2.83 -42.39
C ARG A 72 0.97 2.94 -40.93
N VAL A 73 1.57 2.08 -40.14
CA VAL A 73 1.55 2.16 -38.69
C VAL A 73 2.97 2.21 -38.15
N GLN A 74 3.13 2.84 -36.99
CA GLN A 74 4.38 2.82 -36.24
C GLN A 74 4.31 1.74 -35.18
N VAL A 75 5.31 0.88 -35.15
CA VAL A 75 5.45 -0.22 -34.21
C VAL A 75 6.71 -0.02 -33.40
N GLU A 76 6.58 0.06 -32.09
CA GLU A 76 7.72 0.05 -31.18
C GLU A 76 8.10 -1.38 -30.85
N LEU A 77 9.37 -1.72 -31.04
CA LEU A 77 9.89 -3.05 -30.76
C LEU A 77 10.01 -3.28 -29.24
N MET A 78 9.31 -4.27 -28.75
CA MET A 78 9.36 -4.73 -27.36
C MET A 78 10.56 -5.64 -27.12
N GLY A 79 10.94 -6.47 -28.11
CA GLY A 79 12.04 -7.40 -27.95
C GLY A 79 12.22 -8.35 -29.14
N GLU A 80 13.35 -9.05 -29.15
CA GLU A 80 13.62 -10.20 -30.01
C GLU A 80 13.06 -11.46 -29.34
N GLU A 81 12.30 -12.25 -30.09
CA GLU A 81 11.67 -13.48 -29.61
C GLU A 81 12.70 -14.62 -29.66
N LEU A 82 13.06 -15.15 -28.50
CA LEU A 82 13.99 -16.26 -28.36
C LEU A 82 13.23 -17.50 -27.89
N ALA A 83 13.47 -18.64 -28.58
CA ALA A 83 12.96 -19.92 -28.14
C ALA A 83 13.69 -20.40 -26.87
N ARG A 84 12.95 -20.84 -25.87
CA ARG A 84 13.50 -21.50 -24.68
C ARG A 84 13.52 -23.01 -24.88
N ALA A 85 14.31 -23.69 -24.05
CA ALA A 85 14.43 -25.15 -24.05
C ALA A 85 13.10 -25.87 -23.76
N ASP A 86 12.17 -25.22 -23.06
CA ASP A 86 10.81 -25.71 -22.75
C ASP A 86 9.79 -25.43 -23.85
N GLY A 87 10.22 -24.89 -25.01
CA GLY A 87 9.36 -24.53 -26.12
C GLY A 87 8.62 -23.21 -25.95
N ALA A 88 8.72 -22.53 -24.80
CA ALA A 88 8.14 -21.23 -24.59
C ALA A 88 9.00 -20.13 -25.24
N ALA A 89 8.37 -19.07 -25.71
CA ALA A 89 9.06 -17.87 -26.19
C ALA A 89 9.38 -16.92 -25.04
N THR A 90 10.54 -16.28 -25.10
CA THR A 90 10.90 -15.17 -24.21
C THR A 90 11.37 -13.98 -25.03
N LEU A 91 11.14 -12.77 -24.51
CA LEU A 91 11.63 -11.55 -25.14
C LEU A 91 12.98 -11.17 -24.52
N ALA A 92 13.94 -10.90 -25.40
CA ALA A 92 15.23 -10.31 -25.02
C ALA A 92 15.36 -8.92 -25.64
N PRO A 93 16.15 -8.01 -25.06
CA PRO A 93 16.42 -6.72 -25.69
C PRO A 93 16.95 -6.91 -27.12
N PRO A 94 16.37 -6.23 -28.14
CA PRO A 94 16.73 -6.43 -29.53
C PRO A 94 18.13 -5.86 -29.77
N ARG A 95 19.07 -6.70 -30.21
CA ARG A 95 20.42 -6.24 -30.62
C ARG A 95 20.46 -5.70 -32.04
N PHE A 96 19.55 -6.19 -32.87
CA PHE A 96 19.40 -5.80 -34.25
C PHE A 96 17.96 -5.41 -34.53
N ARG A 97 17.73 -4.75 -35.65
CA ARG A 97 16.37 -4.41 -36.09
C ARG A 97 15.90 -5.39 -37.16
N PRO A 98 14.59 -5.56 -37.32
CA PRO A 98 14.06 -6.30 -38.47
C PRO A 98 14.57 -5.72 -39.79
N LEU A 99 14.95 -6.58 -40.69
CA LEU A 99 15.37 -6.15 -42.03
C LEU A 99 14.20 -5.66 -42.86
N PRO A 100 14.42 -4.76 -43.83
CA PRO A 100 13.37 -4.29 -44.72
C PRO A 100 12.62 -5.44 -45.40
N ASN A 101 11.33 -5.23 -45.71
CA ASN A 101 10.44 -6.21 -46.33
C ASN A 101 10.15 -7.47 -45.49
N SER A 102 10.34 -7.38 -44.19
CA SER A 102 9.99 -8.43 -43.24
C SER A 102 8.46 -8.49 -43.06
N PRO A 103 7.81 -9.67 -43.21
CA PRO A 103 6.38 -9.81 -42.98
C PRO A 103 6.01 -9.59 -41.53
N VAL A 104 4.83 -8.98 -41.33
CA VAL A 104 4.29 -8.64 -40.00
C VAL A 104 2.96 -9.38 -39.81
N PHE A 105 2.77 -9.97 -38.66
CA PHE A 105 1.58 -10.72 -38.30
C PHE A 105 1.00 -10.14 -37.00
N SER A 106 -0.32 -9.96 -36.93
CA SER A 106 -0.98 -9.68 -35.64
C SER A 106 -0.94 -10.90 -34.73
N LEU A 107 -0.68 -10.73 -33.47
CA LEU A 107 -0.78 -11.83 -32.49
C LEU A 107 -2.25 -12.11 -32.20
N SER A 108 -2.60 -13.41 -32.15
CA SER A 108 -3.87 -13.84 -31.59
C SER A 108 -3.97 -13.55 -30.09
N ALA A 109 -5.21 -13.57 -29.55
CA ALA A 109 -5.44 -13.40 -28.12
C ALA A 109 -4.62 -14.39 -27.27
N ARG A 110 -4.50 -15.64 -27.71
CA ARG A 110 -3.71 -16.67 -27.05
C ARG A 110 -2.20 -16.35 -27.06
N GLU A 111 -1.66 -16.00 -28.22
CA GLU A 111 -0.25 -15.63 -28.35
C GLU A 111 0.07 -14.37 -27.54
N THR A 112 -0.85 -13.41 -27.46
CA THR A 112 -0.74 -12.21 -26.65
C THR A 112 -0.67 -12.57 -25.16
N LEU A 113 -1.53 -13.45 -24.67
CA LEU A 113 -1.50 -13.93 -23.27
C LEU A 113 -0.19 -14.63 -22.92
N GLU A 114 0.26 -15.54 -23.80
CA GLU A 114 1.50 -16.28 -23.63
C GLU A 114 2.72 -15.34 -23.62
N MET A 115 2.73 -14.36 -24.53
CA MET A 115 3.82 -13.38 -24.68
C MET A 115 3.91 -12.42 -23.48
N LEU A 116 2.78 -11.90 -23.02
CA LEU A 116 2.70 -10.98 -21.90
C LEU A 116 2.78 -11.70 -20.54
N ARG A 117 2.72 -13.03 -20.52
CA ARG A 117 2.65 -13.85 -19.30
C ARG A 117 1.54 -13.39 -18.34
N CYS A 118 0.41 -13.01 -18.91
CA CYS A 118 -0.75 -12.52 -18.17
C CYS A 118 -1.71 -13.65 -17.75
N GLY A 119 -1.18 -14.80 -17.35
CA GLY A 119 -1.98 -15.94 -16.86
C GLY A 119 -2.01 -15.99 -15.35
N GLY A 120 -3.10 -16.51 -14.78
CA GLY A 120 -3.26 -16.70 -13.33
C GLY A 120 -4.72 -16.93 -12.95
N ASP A 121 -4.97 -17.15 -11.68
CA ASP A 121 -6.28 -17.37 -11.08
C ASP A 121 -7.01 -16.07 -10.68
N MET A 122 -6.27 -14.97 -10.49
CA MET A 122 -6.87 -13.67 -10.17
C MET A 122 -6.99 -12.79 -11.42
N ARG A 123 -8.20 -12.67 -11.94
CA ARG A 123 -8.51 -11.80 -13.07
C ARG A 123 -8.40 -10.32 -12.66
N LEU A 124 -7.58 -9.53 -13.36
CA LEU A 124 -7.48 -8.07 -13.17
C LEU A 124 -8.41 -7.30 -14.08
N GLY A 125 -8.51 -7.69 -15.36
CA GLY A 125 -9.31 -6.97 -16.35
C GLY A 125 -9.17 -7.56 -17.75
N LEU A 126 -9.46 -6.74 -18.75
CA LEU A 126 -9.29 -7.05 -20.17
C LEU A 126 -8.18 -6.17 -20.74
N ALA A 127 -7.40 -6.71 -21.67
CA ALA A 127 -6.38 -5.93 -22.35
C ALA A 127 -7.05 -4.92 -23.31
N VAL A 128 -6.60 -3.67 -23.27
CA VAL A 128 -7.10 -2.62 -24.17
C VAL A 128 -6.77 -2.97 -25.63
N GLY A 129 -7.75 -2.87 -26.51
CA GLY A 129 -7.61 -3.25 -27.92
C GLY A 129 -7.61 -4.76 -28.20
N HIS A 130 -7.68 -5.58 -27.16
CA HIS A 130 -7.80 -7.03 -27.23
C HIS A 130 -8.83 -7.52 -26.22
N GLU A 131 -10.10 -7.23 -26.43
CA GLU A 131 -11.19 -7.51 -25.47
C GLU A 131 -11.37 -9.01 -25.16
N GLN A 132 -10.77 -9.90 -25.97
CA GLN A 132 -10.75 -11.34 -25.72
C GLN A 132 -9.60 -11.78 -24.79
N VAL A 133 -8.65 -10.89 -24.51
CA VAL A 133 -7.49 -11.18 -23.66
C VAL A 133 -7.81 -10.80 -22.21
N VAL A 134 -8.05 -11.80 -21.39
CA VAL A 134 -8.23 -11.64 -19.94
C VAL A 134 -6.87 -11.56 -19.26
N VAL A 135 -6.55 -10.42 -18.70
CA VAL A 135 -5.34 -10.21 -17.90
C VAL A 135 -5.58 -10.77 -16.49
N SER A 136 -4.78 -11.72 -16.10
CA SER A 136 -4.82 -12.34 -14.78
C SER A 136 -3.41 -12.40 -14.17
N ILE A 137 -3.33 -12.54 -12.84
CA ILE A 137 -2.10 -12.77 -12.10
C ILE A 137 -2.25 -14.01 -11.22
N PRO A 138 -1.19 -14.77 -10.98
CA PRO A 138 -1.23 -15.92 -10.07
C PRO A 138 -1.23 -15.44 -8.60
N SER A 139 -2.17 -15.96 -7.79
CA SER A 139 -2.30 -15.60 -6.37
C SER A 139 -1.23 -16.25 -5.49
N ASP A 140 -0.68 -17.38 -5.93
CA ASP A 140 0.32 -18.19 -5.19
C ASP A 140 1.77 -17.89 -5.58
N ALA A 141 2.00 -17.07 -6.63
CA ALA A 141 3.34 -16.76 -7.09
C ALA A 141 4.04 -15.79 -6.15
N LYS A 142 5.13 -16.24 -5.54
CA LYS A 142 5.97 -15.46 -4.61
C LYS A 142 6.53 -14.16 -5.23
N GLU A 143 6.65 -14.13 -6.55
CA GLU A 143 7.17 -12.98 -7.30
C GLU A 143 6.12 -11.89 -7.51
N VAL A 144 4.84 -12.17 -7.26
CA VAL A 144 3.71 -11.26 -7.52
C VAL A 144 3.16 -10.67 -6.23
N LEU A 145 2.39 -11.45 -5.45
CA LEU A 145 1.66 -10.95 -4.28
C LEU A 145 2.50 -10.76 -3.02
N PRO A 146 3.46 -11.64 -2.66
CA PRO A 146 4.29 -11.43 -1.45
C PRO A 146 5.31 -10.30 -1.59
N ARG A 147 5.29 -9.57 -2.71
CA ARG A 147 6.11 -8.40 -2.96
C ARG A 147 5.26 -7.13 -3.00
N HIS A 148 5.93 -5.97 -3.04
CA HIS A 148 5.25 -4.68 -3.11
C HIS A 148 4.58 -4.48 -4.46
N THR A 149 3.33 -4.05 -4.45
CA THR A 149 2.56 -3.68 -5.63
C THR A 149 2.17 -2.21 -5.52
N GLY A 150 2.56 -1.39 -6.50
CA GLY A 150 2.18 0.01 -6.59
C GLY A 150 0.99 0.21 -7.54
N ILE A 151 -0.06 0.90 -7.10
CA ILE A 151 -1.20 1.31 -7.95
C ILE A 151 -1.13 2.82 -8.10
N LEU A 152 -0.72 3.26 -9.29
CA LEU A 152 -0.51 4.67 -9.61
C LEU A 152 -1.59 5.19 -10.55
N GLY A 153 -1.98 6.44 -10.37
CA GLY A 153 -2.97 7.09 -11.22
C GLY A 153 -3.33 8.49 -10.72
N THR A 154 -3.89 9.30 -11.60
CA THR A 154 -4.42 10.62 -11.25
C THR A 154 -5.69 10.51 -10.40
N THR A 155 -6.11 11.63 -9.80
CA THR A 155 -7.41 11.70 -9.11
C THR A 155 -8.53 11.39 -10.10
N GLY A 156 -9.47 10.52 -9.70
CA GLY A 156 -10.54 10.01 -10.59
C GLY A 156 -10.08 8.93 -11.57
N GLY A 157 -8.80 8.54 -11.59
CA GLY A 157 -8.26 7.51 -12.49
C GLY A 157 -8.58 6.06 -12.09
N GLY A 158 -9.44 5.83 -11.08
CA GLY A 158 -9.91 4.50 -10.70
C GLY A 158 -8.97 3.71 -9.77
N LYS A 159 -8.03 4.37 -9.08
CA LYS A 159 -7.12 3.69 -8.12
C LYS A 159 -7.87 2.92 -7.05
N SER A 160 -8.77 3.60 -6.33
CA SER A 160 -9.55 3.00 -5.24
C SER A 160 -10.46 1.88 -5.74
N THR A 161 -11.06 2.04 -6.93
CA THR A 161 -11.85 1.00 -7.59
C THR A 161 -11.00 -0.23 -7.93
N THR A 162 -9.77 -0.02 -8.39
CA THR A 162 -8.83 -1.12 -8.69
C THR A 162 -8.44 -1.86 -7.43
N VAL A 163 -8.14 -1.13 -6.33
CA VAL A 163 -7.85 -1.72 -5.01
C VAL A 163 -9.05 -2.52 -4.50
N ALA A 164 -10.27 -1.96 -4.54
CA ALA A 164 -11.48 -2.65 -4.13
C ALA A 164 -11.70 -3.95 -4.91
N GLY A 165 -11.51 -3.90 -6.23
CA GLY A 165 -11.58 -5.08 -7.09
C GLY A 165 -10.49 -6.12 -6.80
N LEU A 166 -9.29 -5.68 -6.43
CA LEU A 166 -8.20 -6.57 -6.03
C LEU A 166 -8.52 -7.26 -4.69
N ILE A 167 -9.01 -6.52 -3.70
CA ILE A 167 -9.41 -7.07 -2.39
C ILE A 167 -10.46 -8.18 -2.56
N ALA A 168 -11.47 -7.95 -3.40
CA ALA A 168 -12.50 -8.96 -3.67
C ALA A 168 -11.91 -10.26 -4.24
N ARG A 169 -10.88 -10.15 -5.09
CA ARG A 169 -10.21 -11.30 -5.70
C ARG A 169 -9.25 -12.00 -4.72
N LEU A 170 -8.53 -11.22 -3.91
CA LEU A 170 -7.69 -11.75 -2.83
C LEU A 170 -8.53 -12.56 -1.84
N GLN A 171 -9.70 -12.03 -1.45
CA GLN A 171 -10.64 -12.76 -0.60
C GLN A 171 -11.09 -14.07 -1.23
N ALA A 172 -11.47 -14.04 -2.51
CA ALA A 172 -11.89 -15.23 -3.25
C ALA A 172 -10.77 -16.29 -3.36
N ALA A 173 -9.51 -15.85 -3.41
CA ALA A 173 -8.33 -16.71 -3.37
C ALA A 173 -7.96 -17.19 -1.95
N GLY A 174 -8.72 -16.81 -0.92
CA GLY A 174 -8.46 -17.19 0.46
C GLY A 174 -7.34 -16.39 1.14
N VAL A 175 -6.90 -15.28 0.55
CA VAL A 175 -5.86 -14.41 1.11
C VAL A 175 -6.49 -13.48 2.16
N ALA A 176 -5.91 -13.46 3.37
CA ALA A 176 -6.28 -12.48 4.39
C ALA A 176 -5.77 -11.08 3.98
N THR A 177 -6.63 -10.08 4.08
CA THR A 177 -6.29 -8.71 3.69
C THR A 177 -6.51 -7.76 4.86
N ILE A 178 -5.48 -6.97 5.18
CA ILE A 178 -5.57 -5.86 6.14
C ILE A 178 -5.34 -4.58 5.36
N LEU A 179 -6.29 -3.66 5.41
CA LEU A 179 -6.25 -2.37 4.73
C LEU A 179 -6.18 -1.24 5.74
N PHE A 180 -5.18 -0.37 5.63
CA PHE A 180 -5.11 0.90 6.35
C PHE A 180 -5.77 1.99 5.50
N ASP A 181 -6.96 2.40 5.91
CA ASP A 181 -7.78 3.36 5.17
C ASP A 181 -7.72 4.74 5.81
N THR A 182 -6.84 5.59 5.29
CA THR A 182 -6.64 6.96 5.79
C THR A 182 -7.66 7.96 5.26
N GLU A 183 -8.42 7.60 4.23
CA GLU A 183 -9.40 8.47 3.58
C GLU A 183 -10.85 8.03 3.85
N GLY A 184 -11.06 6.83 4.41
CA GLY A 184 -12.39 6.27 4.66
C GLY A 184 -13.13 5.76 3.42
N GLU A 185 -12.42 5.59 2.29
CA GLU A 185 -13.03 5.20 1.01
C GLU A 185 -13.47 3.73 0.96
N TYR A 186 -12.87 2.87 1.78
CA TYR A 186 -13.07 1.43 1.71
C TYR A 186 -14.03 0.86 2.75
N THR A 187 -14.54 1.69 3.65
CA THR A 187 -15.50 1.25 4.69
C THR A 187 -16.82 0.75 4.12
N HIS A 188 -17.12 1.08 2.84
CA HIS A 188 -18.30 0.64 2.09
C HIS A 188 -18.07 -0.58 1.19
N LEU A 189 -16.94 -1.28 1.31
CA LEU A 189 -16.62 -2.45 0.47
C LEU A 189 -17.64 -3.58 0.50
N THR A 190 -18.43 -3.69 1.56
CA THR A 190 -19.53 -4.67 1.68
C THR A 190 -20.71 -4.36 0.76
N GLU A 191 -20.82 -3.13 0.27
CA GLU A 191 -21.94 -2.68 -0.54
C GLU A 191 -21.64 -2.90 -2.04
N PRO A 192 -22.58 -3.42 -2.84
CA PRO A 192 -22.42 -3.46 -4.28
C PRO A 192 -22.45 -2.05 -4.86
N THR A 193 -21.65 -1.81 -5.92
CA THR A 193 -21.68 -0.52 -6.60
C THR A 193 -23.04 -0.26 -7.25
N ASP A 194 -23.56 0.97 -7.12
CA ASP A 194 -24.74 1.50 -7.78
C ASP A 194 -24.38 2.41 -8.97
N ASN A 195 -23.11 2.64 -9.23
CA ASN A 195 -22.64 3.45 -10.34
C ASN A 195 -22.99 2.79 -11.69
N GLY A 196 -23.92 3.39 -12.44
CA GLY A 196 -24.45 2.84 -13.69
C GLY A 196 -23.37 2.53 -14.76
N ALA A 197 -22.32 3.33 -14.87
CA ALA A 197 -21.23 3.08 -15.80
C ALA A 197 -20.40 1.86 -15.40
N MET A 198 -20.17 1.67 -14.09
CA MET A 198 -19.47 0.49 -13.57
C MET A 198 -20.33 -0.77 -13.71
N VAL A 199 -21.62 -0.68 -13.41
CA VAL A 199 -22.58 -1.79 -13.59
C VAL A 199 -22.58 -2.25 -15.05
N ALA A 200 -22.73 -1.33 -16.00
CA ALA A 200 -22.69 -1.65 -17.45
C ALA A 200 -21.35 -2.25 -17.89
N SER A 201 -20.24 -1.82 -17.26
CA SER A 201 -18.91 -2.38 -17.55
C SER A 201 -18.75 -3.79 -17.00
N LEU A 202 -19.27 -4.06 -15.82
CA LEU A 202 -19.28 -5.40 -15.22
C LEU A 202 -20.15 -6.36 -16.05
N GLU A 203 -21.33 -5.94 -16.47
CA GLU A 203 -22.22 -6.75 -17.31
C GLU A 203 -21.57 -7.12 -18.64
N ARG A 204 -20.90 -6.17 -19.32
CA ARG A 204 -20.12 -6.45 -20.54
C ARG A 204 -18.99 -7.45 -20.29
N ALA A 205 -18.42 -7.46 -19.10
CA ALA A 205 -17.41 -8.43 -18.68
C ALA A 205 -18.00 -9.76 -18.16
N GLY A 206 -19.32 -9.95 -18.22
CA GLY A 206 -20.02 -11.15 -17.73
C GLY A 206 -20.02 -11.25 -16.19
N ALA A 207 -19.84 -10.13 -15.47
CA ALA A 207 -19.83 -10.06 -14.02
C ALA A 207 -21.06 -9.28 -13.49
N ARG A 208 -21.38 -9.44 -12.22
CA ARG A 208 -22.42 -8.68 -11.53
C ARG A 208 -21.83 -7.90 -10.35
N PRO A 209 -22.39 -6.71 -10.04
CA PRO A 209 -22.01 -5.98 -8.83
C PRO A 209 -22.24 -6.84 -7.59
N ARG A 210 -21.26 -6.91 -6.74
CA ARG A 210 -21.36 -7.54 -5.39
C ARG A 210 -20.36 -6.89 -4.45
N GLY A 211 -20.72 -6.79 -3.18
CA GLY A 211 -19.79 -6.36 -2.14
C GLY A 211 -18.79 -7.45 -1.74
N VAL A 212 -17.80 -7.05 -0.96
CA VAL A 212 -16.80 -7.94 -0.34
C VAL A 212 -17.39 -8.47 0.96
N GLU A 213 -17.67 -9.77 1.02
CA GLU A 213 -18.25 -10.41 2.19
C GLU A 213 -17.23 -10.48 3.35
N ALA A 214 -17.74 -10.75 4.56
CA ALA A 214 -16.90 -10.95 5.76
C ALA A 214 -15.90 -9.83 6.08
N THR A 215 -16.14 -8.60 5.59
CA THR A 215 -15.36 -7.42 5.92
C THR A 215 -15.68 -6.93 7.33
N THR A 216 -14.65 -6.57 8.10
CA THR A 216 -14.79 -5.94 9.42
C THR A 216 -14.09 -4.60 9.42
N VAL A 217 -14.77 -3.54 9.89
CA VAL A 217 -14.19 -2.21 10.03
C VAL A 217 -13.75 -2.01 11.47
N TYR A 218 -12.47 -1.76 11.66
CA TYR A 218 -11.85 -1.41 12.94
C TYR A 218 -11.59 0.09 12.98
N HIS A 219 -12.07 0.79 14.00
CA HIS A 219 -11.83 2.22 14.16
C HIS A 219 -11.29 2.54 15.55
N LEU A 220 -10.52 3.60 15.66
CA LEU A 220 -9.95 4.03 16.95
C LEU A 220 -11.06 4.46 17.93
N THR A 221 -10.93 4.01 19.17
CA THR A 221 -11.86 4.39 20.25
C THR A 221 -11.90 5.91 20.40
N GLY A 222 -13.12 6.46 20.46
CA GLY A 222 -13.34 7.91 20.57
C GLY A 222 -13.16 8.68 19.26
N ARG A 223 -13.01 7.96 18.13
CA ARG A 223 -13.01 8.50 16.77
C ARG A 223 -14.23 8.03 16.01
N GLU A 224 -14.66 8.84 15.06
CA GLU A 224 -15.75 8.48 14.16
C GLU A 224 -15.27 7.52 13.09
N THR A 225 -16.15 6.73 12.53
CA THR A 225 -15.89 5.90 11.35
C THR A 225 -16.59 6.49 10.15
N ALA A 226 -15.99 6.36 8.97
CA ALA A 226 -16.61 6.82 7.72
C ALA A 226 -17.92 6.09 7.39
N ASN A 227 -18.14 4.89 7.97
CA ASN A 227 -19.37 4.13 7.79
C ASN A 227 -19.97 3.67 9.15
N PRO A 228 -20.69 4.52 9.88
CA PRO A 228 -21.31 4.15 11.15
C PRO A 228 -22.37 3.02 11.03
N GLY A 229 -22.91 2.81 9.83
CA GLY A 229 -23.90 1.77 9.54
C GLY A 229 -23.31 0.40 9.18
N HIS A 230 -21.99 0.26 9.18
CA HIS A 230 -21.36 -1.01 8.80
C HIS A 230 -21.74 -2.15 9.75
N PRO A 231 -22.16 -3.34 9.25
CA PRO A 231 -22.71 -4.43 10.08
C PRO A 231 -21.68 -5.05 11.03
N ARG A 232 -20.39 -4.85 10.79
CA ARG A 232 -19.29 -5.36 11.63
C ARG A 232 -18.33 -4.24 11.97
N LEU A 233 -18.70 -3.41 12.95
CA LEU A 233 -17.83 -2.39 13.52
C LEU A 233 -17.16 -2.92 14.78
N SER A 234 -15.87 -2.62 14.94
CA SER A 234 -15.09 -3.01 16.11
C SER A 234 -14.19 -1.85 16.55
N PRO A 235 -14.49 -1.18 17.66
CA PRO A 235 -13.59 -0.17 18.20
C PRO A 235 -12.33 -0.84 18.79
N PHE A 236 -11.18 -0.20 18.59
CA PHE A 236 -9.91 -0.63 19.18
C PHE A 236 -9.14 0.56 19.76
N CYS A 237 -8.16 0.28 20.62
CA CYS A 237 -7.20 1.26 21.09
C CYS A 237 -5.79 0.76 20.81
N LEU A 238 -4.86 1.70 20.73
CA LEU A 238 -3.43 1.40 20.63
C LEU A 238 -2.87 1.04 22.00
N TRP A 239 -1.93 0.13 22.03
CA TRP A 239 -1.21 -0.25 23.25
C TRP A 239 0.21 0.28 23.19
N PHE A 240 0.53 1.21 24.08
CA PHE A 240 1.85 1.85 24.07
C PHE A 240 2.98 0.84 24.26
N CYS A 241 2.72 -0.25 24.97
CA CYS A 241 3.68 -1.34 25.18
C CYS A 241 4.08 -2.08 23.88
N ASN A 242 3.30 -1.97 22.79
CA ASN A 242 3.62 -2.60 21.51
C ASN A 242 4.54 -1.73 20.63
N LEU A 243 4.69 -0.45 20.97
CA LEU A 243 5.50 0.47 20.18
C LEU A 243 6.97 0.45 20.62
N ALA A 244 7.87 0.23 19.67
CA ALA A 244 9.30 0.37 19.92
C ALA A 244 9.65 1.84 20.26
N PRO A 245 10.47 2.09 21.30
CA PRO A 245 10.75 3.46 21.75
C PRO A 245 11.43 4.32 20.68
N HIS A 246 12.35 3.76 19.90
CA HIS A 246 13.00 4.48 18.79
C HIS A 246 11.99 4.90 17.71
N MET A 247 11.04 4.02 17.36
CA MET A 247 9.98 4.31 16.40
C MET A 247 9.06 5.44 16.88
N VAL A 248 8.70 5.43 18.19
CA VAL A 248 7.92 6.53 18.79
C VAL A 248 8.67 7.86 18.69
N ALA A 249 9.98 7.86 18.97
CA ALA A 249 10.81 9.07 18.89
C ALA A 249 10.89 9.61 17.45
N GLU A 250 11.03 8.72 16.46
CA GLU A 250 11.08 9.07 15.04
C GLU A 250 9.73 9.64 14.54
N ILE A 251 8.62 8.93 14.80
CA ILE A 251 7.28 9.38 14.39
C ILE A 251 6.91 10.71 15.02
N LEU A 252 7.32 10.95 16.27
CA LEU A 252 7.12 12.23 16.96
C LEU A 252 8.14 13.29 16.55
N GLU A 253 9.03 13.02 15.61
CA GLU A 253 10.07 13.94 15.11
C GLU A 253 10.89 14.56 16.27
N MET A 254 11.32 13.72 17.20
CA MET A 254 12.15 14.16 18.31
C MET A 254 13.56 14.52 17.82
N THR A 255 14.10 15.65 18.30
CA THR A 255 15.52 15.95 18.08
C THR A 255 16.39 14.99 18.91
N ASP A 256 17.67 14.82 18.54
CA ASP A 256 18.60 13.91 19.25
C ASP A 256 18.56 14.09 20.77
N ALA A 257 18.60 15.34 21.24
CA ALA A 257 18.53 15.64 22.67
C ALA A 257 17.17 15.28 23.30
N GLN A 258 16.06 15.32 22.54
CA GLN A 258 14.74 14.90 23.01
C GLN A 258 14.65 13.37 23.00
N GLN A 259 15.18 12.72 21.99
CA GLN A 259 15.24 11.28 21.88
C GLN A 259 16.04 10.67 23.03
N ASP A 260 17.23 11.19 23.34
CA ASP A 260 18.02 10.76 24.46
C ASP A 260 17.24 10.84 25.79
N ARG A 261 16.49 11.94 26.00
CA ARG A 261 15.67 12.12 27.22
C ARG A 261 14.49 11.17 27.26
N PHE A 262 13.85 10.95 26.12
CA PHE A 262 12.75 10.01 26.01
C PHE A 262 13.22 8.56 26.27
N LEU A 263 14.32 8.13 25.65
CA LEU A 263 14.89 6.80 25.86
C LEU A 263 15.36 6.61 27.32
N GLN A 264 16.00 7.62 27.92
CA GLN A 264 16.36 7.61 29.33
C GLN A 264 15.12 7.42 30.26
N ALA A 265 14.03 8.13 29.94
CA ALA A 265 12.78 7.98 30.67
C ALA A 265 12.15 6.61 30.47
N TYR A 266 12.20 6.09 29.25
CA TYR A 266 11.71 4.76 28.93
C TYR A 266 12.46 3.67 29.69
N ASP A 267 13.78 3.75 29.77
CA ASP A 267 14.62 2.82 30.54
C ASP A 267 14.34 2.89 32.03
N VAL A 268 14.21 4.09 32.60
CA VAL A 268 13.83 4.26 34.03
C VAL A 268 12.43 3.68 34.25
N THR A 269 11.53 3.82 33.31
CA THR A 269 10.17 3.23 33.38
C THR A 269 10.24 1.70 33.43
N ARG A 270 11.04 1.06 32.57
CA ARG A 270 11.27 -0.40 32.61
C ARG A 270 11.81 -0.86 33.96
N GLN A 271 12.78 -0.15 34.47
CA GLN A 271 13.34 -0.46 35.81
C GLN A 271 12.30 -0.33 36.92
N LEU A 272 11.44 0.69 36.89
CA LEU A 272 10.35 0.87 37.85
C LEU A 272 9.32 -0.27 37.79
N LEU A 273 8.95 -0.72 36.57
CA LEU A 273 8.04 -1.85 36.38
C LEU A 273 8.63 -3.13 37.04
N ARG A 274 9.95 -3.34 36.93
CA ARG A 274 10.65 -4.46 37.55
C ARG A 274 10.67 -4.29 39.08
N ASP A 275 11.05 -3.13 39.58
CA ASP A 275 11.14 -2.86 41.03
C ASP A 275 9.80 -3.03 41.74
N LEU A 276 8.71 -2.63 41.08
CA LEU A 276 7.34 -2.75 41.58
C LEU A 276 6.70 -4.10 41.25
N GLN A 277 7.43 -4.99 40.61
CA GLN A 277 6.96 -6.33 40.18
C GLN A 277 5.70 -6.31 39.33
N ILE A 278 5.54 -5.26 38.56
CA ILE A 278 4.45 -5.12 37.57
C ILE A 278 4.77 -5.99 36.37
N PHE A 279 6.04 -5.91 35.89
CA PHE A 279 6.58 -6.78 34.85
C PHE A 279 8.13 -6.76 34.87
N PRO A 280 8.82 -7.91 34.82
CA PRO A 280 8.26 -9.27 34.99
C PRO A 280 7.79 -9.49 36.43
N ARG A 281 6.81 -10.36 36.63
CA ARG A 281 6.35 -10.77 37.94
C ARG A 281 7.37 -11.75 38.55
N GLN A 282 7.71 -11.56 39.78
CA GLN A 282 8.65 -12.41 40.48
C GLN A 282 8.22 -13.89 40.45
N GLY A 283 9.15 -14.76 40.07
CA GLY A 283 8.91 -16.21 40.00
C GLY A 283 8.06 -16.68 38.80
N ASN A 284 7.78 -15.79 37.82
CA ASN A 284 7.14 -16.15 36.60
C ASN A 284 8.18 -16.22 35.47
N GLN A 285 8.64 -17.45 35.15
CA GLN A 285 9.68 -17.68 34.16
C GLN A 285 9.29 -17.17 32.78
N ASP A 286 8.01 -17.31 32.38
CA ASP A 286 7.52 -16.80 31.10
C ASP A 286 7.61 -15.27 30.99
N ASP A 287 7.37 -14.56 32.09
CA ASP A 287 7.51 -13.09 32.14
C ASP A 287 9.00 -12.69 32.09
N GLU A 288 9.88 -13.44 32.76
CA GLU A 288 11.33 -13.19 32.79
C GLU A 288 11.95 -13.45 31.41
N ASP A 289 11.60 -14.56 30.74
CA ASP A 289 12.06 -14.87 29.39
C ASP A 289 11.56 -13.83 28.37
N LYS A 290 10.31 -13.38 28.51
CA LYS A 290 9.79 -12.29 27.68
C LYS A 290 10.55 -10.99 27.90
N ALA A 291 10.85 -10.62 29.17
CA ALA A 291 11.59 -9.41 29.47
C ALA A 291 12.98 -9.41 28.83
N LEU A 292 13.69 -10.55 28.87
CA LEU A 292 14.98 -10.73 28.21
C LEU A 292 14.88 -10.57 26.69
N ASN A 293 13.92 -11.25 26.05
CA ASN A 293 13.74 -11.17 24.61
C ASN A 293 13.41 -9.74 24.15
N TRP A 294 12.61 -8.99 24.90
CA TRP A 294 12.24 -7.63 24.53
C TRP A 294 13.38 -6.63 24.78
N ASP A 295 14.21 -6.87 25.79
CA ASP A 295 15.41 -6.07 26.02
C ASP A 295 16.44 -6.26 24.88
N ASP A 296 16.61 -7.50 24.38
CA ASP A 296 17.56 -7.82 23.31
C ASP A 296 17.12 -7.27 21.94
N GLN A 297 15.81 -7.20 21.69
CA GLN A 297 15.26 -6.77 20.41
C GLN A 297 14.99 -5.27 20.29
N GLU A 298 15.16 -4.51 21.37
CA GLU A 298 14.82 -3.08 21.44
C GLU A 298 13.38 -2.75 20.99
N THR A 299 12.48 -3.71 21.10
CA THR A 299 11.05 -3.55 20.79
C THR A 299 10.30 -2.95 21.97
N GLY A 300 8.98 -2.73 21.84
CA GLY A 300 8.13 -2.28 22.95
C GLY A 300 8.28 -3.16 24.19
N TYR A 301 7.84 -2.69 25.35
CA TYR A 301 8.02 -3.41 26.62
C TYR A 301 6.68 -3.78 27.26
N PRO A 302 6.43 -5.07 27.55
CA PRO A 302 5.15 -5.53 28.07
C PRO A 302 4.67 -4.75 29.28
N ARG A 303 3.36 -4.42 29.31
CA ARG A 303 2.71 -3.65 30.37
C ARG A 303 3.19 -2.22 30.58
N LEU A 304 4.10 -1.71 29.76
CA LEU A 304 4.51 -0.32 29.80
C LEU A 304 3.43 0.55 29.13
N GLU A 305 2.78 1.42 29.89
CA GLU A 305 1.75 2.35 29.41
C GLU A 305 2.34 3.74 29.17
N LEU A 306 1.71 4.51 28.29
CA LEU A 306 2.05 5.92 28.05
C LEU A 306 2.04 6.75 29.35
N SER A 307 1.11 6.43 30.27
CA SER A 307 1.02 7.08 31.58
C SER A 307 2.25 6.87 32.44
N HIS A 308 2.89 5.70 32.38
CA HIS A 308 4.12 5.41 33.14
C HIS A 308 5.27 6.27 32.66
N VAL A 309 5.47 6.38 31.33
CA VAL A 309 6.54 7.22 30.76
C VAL A 309 6.31 8.69 31.07
N LEU A 310 5.06 9.16 30.98
CA LEU A 310 4.69 10.53 31.33
C LEU A 310 5.03 10.86 32.78
N ASP A 311 4.76 9.94 33.70
CA ASP A 311 5.06 10.11 35.12
C ASP A 311 6.56 10.20 35.38
N VAL A 312 7.35 9.36 34.72
CA VAL A 312 8.81 9.41 34.83
C VAL A 312 9.38 10.70 34.29
N VAL A 313 8.91 11.13 33.08
CA VAL A 313 9.34 12.42 32.49
C VAL A 313 8.92 13.59 33.37
N GLY A 314 7.70 13.55 33.93
CA GLY A 314 7.21 14.52 34.90
C GLY A 314 8.06 14.56 36.18
N GLY A 315 8.46 13.40 36.69
CA GLY A 315 9.38 13.25 37.83
C GLY A 315 10.76 13.88 37.57
N PHE A 316 11.35 13.64 36.37
CA PHE A 316 12.59 14.32 35.97
C PHE A 316 12.44 15.84 36.00
N MET A 317 11.34 16.35 35.43
CA MET A 317 11.08 17.78 35.44
C MET A 317 10.94 18.34 36.87
N HIS A 318 10.22 17.62 37.75
CA HIS A 318 10.04 18.00 39.12
C HIS A 318 11.38 18.10 39.86
N VAL A 319 12.26 17.11 39.69
CA VAL A 319 13.59 17.08 40.34
C VAL A 319 14.51 18.16 39.78
N ILE A 320 14.59 18.32 38.44
CA ILE A 320 15.48 19.29 37.79
C ILE A 320 15.06 20.74 38.07
N SER A 321 13.76 21.02 38.13
CA SER A 321 13.23 22.35 38.42
C SER A 321 13.21 22.68 39.92
N LYS A 322 13.61 21.74 40.79
CA LYS A 322 13.59 21.88 42.24
C LYS A 322 12.23 22.34 42.77
N GLN A 323 11.15 21.80 42.22
CA GLN A 323 9.80 22.15 42.66
C GLN A 323 9.58 21.68 44.09
N GLU A 324 9.00 22.57 44.90
CA GLU A 324 8.54 22.24 46.24
C GLU A 324 7.20 21.51 46.19
N GLY A 325 7.01 20.52 47.06
CA GLY A 325 5.78 19.73 47.17
C GLY A 325 5.87 18.32 46.59
N ASP A 326 4.81 17.57 46.80
CA ASP A 326 4.72 16.18 46.34
C ASP A 326 4.40 16.07 44.85
N PHE A 327 5.15 15.23 44.13
CA PHE A 327 4.85 14.86 42.78
C PHE A 327 3.59 13.97 42.71
N SER A 328 2.62 14.30 41.85
CA SER A 328 1.39 13.53 41.69
C SER A 328 1.40 12.78 40.35
N PRO A 329 1.62 11.45 40.34
CA PRO A 329 1.60 10.63 39.15
C PRO A 329 0.19 10.47 38.54
N PHE A 330 0.11 10.20 37.22
CA PHE A 330 -1.10 9.86 36.50
C PHE A 330 -1.44 8.38 36.57
N SER A 331 -0.41 7.53 36.48
CA SER A 331 -0.55 6.07 36.50
C SER A 331 -1.03 5.59 37.87
N ARG A 332 -1.99 4.68 37.88
CA ARG A 332 -2.48 4.05 39.14
C ARG A 332 -1.38 3.32 39.86
N ASP A 333 -0.45 2.71 39.14
CA ASP A 333 0.65 1.94 39.70
C ASP A 333 1.61 2.82 40.54
N PHE A 334 1.83 4.05 40.07
CA PHE A 334 2.71 5.01 40.76
C PHE A 334 1.98 5.94 41.73
N GLN A 335 0.64 5.92 41.80
CA GLN A 335 -0.13 6.68 42.80
C GLN A 335 -0.03 6.09 44.22
N THR A 336 0.34 4.82 44.35
CA THR A 336 0.56 4.21 45.66
C THR A 336 1.74 4.88 46.38
N PRO A 337 1.75 4.95 47.73
CA PRO A 337 2.88 5.53 48.46
C PRO A 337 4.24 4.91 48.12
N ALA A 338 4.27 3.58 47.98
CA ALA A 338 5.48 2.84 47.57
C ALA A 338 5.89 3.15 46.15
N GLY A 339 4.93 3.16 45.18
CA GLY A 339 5.19 3.48 43.78
C GLY A 339 5.73 4.90 43.61
N ARG A 340 5.11 5.89 44.26
CA ARG A 340 5.56 7.28 44.26
C ARG A 340 6.98 7.45 44.81
N SER A 341 7.25 6.83 45.96
CA SER A 341 8.58 6.87 46.60
C SER A 341 9.65 6.26 45.70
N ARG A 342 9.35 5.09 45.11
CA ARG A 342 10.27 4.38 44.20
C ARG A 342 10.53 5.15 42.93
N LEU A 343 9.48 5.75 42.33
CA LEU A 343 9.59 6.62 41.18
C LEU A 343 10.55 7.78 41.44
N MET A 344 10.33 8.52 42.53
CA MET A 344 11.16 9.68 42.86
C MET A 344 12.60 9.29 43.21
N GLU A 345 12.80 8.13 43.81
CA GLU A 345 14.13 7.59 44.07
C GLU A 345 14.88 7.29 42.75
N ARG A 346 14.28 6.53 41.86
CA ARG A 346 14.88 6.19 40.54
C ARG A 346 15.18 7.42 39.70
N VAL A 347 14.25 8.35 39.63
CA VAL A 347 14.43 9.61 38.91
C VAL A 347 15.59 10.42 39.46
N ARG A 348 15.73 10.55 40.81
CA ARG A 348 16.87 11.23 41.42
C ARG A 348 18.20 10.55 41.10
N GLN A 349 18.26 9.21 41.16
CA GLN A 349 19.45 8.43 40.80
C GLN A 349 19.86 8.63 39.35
N ALA A 350 18.88 8.71 38.42
CA ALA A 350 19.11 8.87 36.98
C ALA A 350 19.31 10.33 36.54
N THR A 351 19.06 11.31 37.41
CA THR A 351 19.22 12.74 37.08
C THR A 351 20.69 13.14 37.12
N SER A 352 21.25 13.57 36.00
CA SER A 352 22.59 14.16 35.93
C SER A 352 22.58 15.65 36.24
N GLN A 353 23.69 16.19 36.74
CA GLN A 353 23.85 17.61 37.06
C GLN A 353 23.79 18.52 35.80
N THR A 354 24.01 17.94 34.62
CA THR A 354 24.01 18.64 33.32
C THR A 354 22.68 18.55 32.59
N SER A 355 21.61 18.08 33.24
CA SER A 355 20.31 17.93 32.60
C SER A 355 19.65 19.28 32.27
N HIS A 356 19.38 19.55 31.03
CA HIS A 356 18.71 20.77 30.55
C HIS A 356 17.19 20.62 30.58
N LEU A 357 16.51 21.47 31.33
CA LEU A 357 15.06 21.46 31.51
C LEU A 357 14.27 21.63 30.18
N THR A 358 14.84 22.36 29.23
CA THR A 358 14.20 22.65 27.93
C THR A 358 13.87 21.39 27.14
N SER A 359 14.82 20.43 27.04
CA SER A 359 14.60 19.17 26.31
C SER A 359 13.52 18.32 26.99
N TRP A 360 13.51 18.27 28.33
CA TRP A 360 12.48 17.57 29.10
C TRP A 360 11.08 18.17 28.88
N ARG A 361 10.97 19.52 28.90
CA ARG A 361 9.70 20.20 28.61
C ARG A 361 9.16 19.87 27.22
N ALA A 362 10.04 19.78 26.23
CA ALA A 362 9.65 19.42 24.86
C ALA A 362 9.13 17.98 24.80
N VAL A 363 9.81 17.02 25.45
CA VAL A 363 9.35 15.61 25.53
C VAL A 363 7.99 15.50 26.22
N VAL A 364 7.82 16.16 27.39
CA VAL A 364 6.52 16.23 28.09
C VAL A 364 5.43 16.74 27.15
N GLY A 365 5.70 17.83 26.42
CA GLY A 365 4.73 18.42 25.50
C GLY A 365 4.29 17.46 24.40
N ARG A 366 5.22 16.66 23.84
CA ARG A 366 4.93 15.65 22.82
C ARG A 366 4.11 14.49 23.38
N LEU A 367 4.50 13.93 24.52
CA LEU A 367 3.79 12.84 25.18
C LEU A 367 2.39 13.26 25.68
N HIS A 368 2.24 14.49 26.18
CA HIS A 368 0.91 15.01 26.54
C HIS A 368 0.00 15.20 25.33
N ARG A 369 0.54 15.52 24.16
CA ARG A 369 -0.26 15.53 22.92
C ARG A 369 -0.81 14.14 22.62
N LEU A 370 0.04 13.09 22.70
CA LEU A 370 -0.44 11.70 22.55
C LEU A 370 -1.53 11.34 23.55
N ARG A 371 -1.33 11.67 24.82
CA ARG A 371 -2.32 11.39 25.88
C ARG A 371 -3.66 12.08 25.62
N ARG A 372 -3.66 13.31 25.11
CA ARG A 372 -4.88 14.06 24.78
C ARG A 372 -5.69 13.42 23.65
N LEU A 373 -5.07 12.66 22.77
CA LEU A 373 -5.77 11.92 21.71
C LEU A 373 -6.71 10.85 22.27
N ARG A 374 -6.49 10.35 23.49
CA ARG A 374 -7.29 9.32 24.16
C ARG A 374 -7.45 8.03 23.32
N ILE A 375 -6.38 7.65 22.63
CA ILE A 375 -6.35 6.45 21.79
C ILE A 375 -5.42 5.36 22.34
N PHE A 376 -4.61 5.67 23.39
CA PHE A 376 -3.67 4.74 24.00
C PHE A 376 -4.17 4.20 25.33
N ASP A 377 -3.89 2.91 25.55
CA ASP A 377 -4.05 2.20 26.84
C ASP A 377 -5.44 2.38 27.45
N MET A 378 -6.48 2.52 26.62
CA MET A 378 -7.85 2.72 27.07
C MET A 378 -8.39 1.45 27.72
N ARG A 379 -8.90 1.59 28.94
CA ARG A 379 -9.57 0.51 29.69
C ARG A 379 -11.05 0.82 29.79
N GLY A 380 -11.89 -0.10 29.38
CA GLY A 380 -13.35 0.05 29.44
C GLY A 380 -14.09 -1.11 28.77
N ASP A 381 -15.38 -1.19 29.01
CA ASP A 381 -16.24 -2.19 28.37
C ASP A 381 -16.28 -1.94 26.85
N GLY A 382 -15.93 -2.97 26.07
CA GLY A 382 -15.93 -2.92 24.61
C GLY A 382 -14.62 -2.48 23.95
N VAL A 383 -13.65 -1.94 24.69
CA VAL A 383 -12.32 -1.59 24.14
C VAL A 383 -11.43 -2.83 24.17
N ARG A 384 -11.01 -3.28 23.01
CA ARG A 384 -10.16 -4.47 22.85
C ARG A 384 -8.95 -4.15 21.98
N PRO A 385 -7.83 -4.85 22.16
CA PRO A 385 -6.76 -4.82 21.18
C PRO A 385 -7.24 -5.39 19.85
N LEU A 386 -6.57 -5.04 18.76
CA LEU A 386 -6.90 -5.60 17.46
C LEU A 386 -6.79 -7.14 17.49
N PRO A 387 -7.78 -7.85 16.97
CA PRO A 387 -7.81 -9.30 17.00
C PRO A 387 -7.00 -9.90 15.83
N TYR A 388 -5.67 -9.75 15.85
CA TYR A 388 -4.76 -10.17 14.78
C TYR A 388 -5.03 -11.59 14.26
N ARG A 389 -5.30 -12.54 15.16
CA ARG A 389 -5.61 -13.92 14.77
C ARG A 389 -6.87 -14.03 13.93
N GLN A 390 -7.86 -13.15 14.13
CA GLN A 390 -9.08 -13.12 13.32
C GLN A 390 -8.83 -12.38 12.00
N MET A 391 -8.07 -11.30 12.04
CA MET A 391 -7.72 -10.52 10.85
C MET A 391 -6.89 -11.33 9.85
N LEU A 392 -6.08 -12.28 10.33
CA LEU A 392 -5.21 -13.13 9.52
C LEU A 392 -5.86 -14.48 9.14
N GLN A 393 -7.15 -14.67 9.38
CA GLN A 393 -7.84 -15.87 8.89
C GLN A 393 -7.96 -15.84 7.36
N PRO A 394 -7.83 -17.01 6.69
CA PRO A 394 -7.98 -17.06 5.23
C PRO A 394 -9.29 -16.43 4.75
N GLY A 395 -9.19 -15.53 3.77
CA GLY A 395 -10.33 -14.82 3.20
C GLY A 395 -10.96 -13.74 4.08
N SER A 396 -10.36 -13.42 5.25
CA SER A 396 -10.81 -12.28 6.05
C SER A 396 -10.37 -10.96 5.43
N VAL A 397 -11.19 -9.92 5.57
CA VAL A 397 -10.87 -8.54 5.18
C VAL A 397 -11.07 -7.64 6.38
N GLY A 398 -9.97 -7.09 6.89
CA GLY A 398 -9.96 -6.11 7.97
C GLY A 398 -9.64 -4.72 7.44
N ILE A 399 -10.52 -3.76 7.66
CA ILE A 399 -10.30 -2.34 7.32
C ILE A 399 -10.01 -1.60 8.61
N VAL A 400 -8.83 -1.06 8.73
CA VAL A 400 -8.45 -0.16 9.82
C VAL A 400 -8.72 1.25 9.36
N ASP A 401 -9.86 1.78 9.79
CA ASP A 401 -10.33 3.12 9.44
C ASP A 401 -9.60 4.17 10.28
N LEU A 402 -8.80 4.98 9.60
CA LEU A 402 -7.97 6.03 10.17
C LEU A 402 -8.35 7.43 9.64
N HIS A 403 -9.52 7.58 9.00
CA HIS A 403 -9.90 8.83 8.35
C HIS A 403 -10.09 9.99 9.35
N ASP A 404 -10.58 9.71 10.57
CA ASP A 404 -10.85 10.72 11.63
C ASP A 404 -9.68 10.89 12.61
N THR A 405 -8.45 10.69 12.17
CA THR A 405 -7.29 10.83 13.07
C THR A 405 -6.67 12.22 13.08
N ASP A 406 -7.04 13.10 12.17
CA ASP A 406 -6.57 14.49 12.03
C ASP A 406 -5.04 14.68 11.92
N SER A 407 -4.27 13.58 11.85
CA SER A 407 -2.82 13.65 11.91
C SER A 407 -2.13 12.46 11.27
N ALA A 408 -1.26 12.73 10.30
CA ALA A 408 -0.39 11.71 9.72
C ALA A 408 0.49 11.00 10.78
N GLN A 409 0.86 11.69 11.86
CA GLN A 409 1.63 11.10 12.97
C GLN A 409 0.81 10.03 13.70
N VAL A 410 -0.49 10.26 13.90
CA VAL A 410 -1.40 9.28 14.53
C VAL A 410 -1.58 8.07 13.63
N ASN A 411 -1.77 8.29 12.32
CA ASN A 411 -1.84 7.21 11.34
C ASN A 411 -0.57 6.35 11.37
N ASN A 412 0.60 6.99 11.38
CA ASN A 412 1.88 6.28 11.43
C ASN A 412 2.04 5.49 12.74
N LEU A 413 1.57 6.00 13.88
CA LEU A 413 1.58 5.27 15.15
C LEU A 413 0.66 4.06 15.12
N ALA A 414 -0.55 4.20 14.54
CA ALA A 414 -1.47 3.09 14.40
C ALA A 414 -0.93 2.00 13.46
N ILE A 415 -0.31 2.41 12.35
CA ILE A 415 0.34 1.49 11.41
C ILE A 415 1.54 0.79 12.06
N ALA A 416 2.35 1.55 12.80
CA ALA A 416 3.54 1.02 13.48
C ALA A 416 3.21 0.02 14.59
N GLU A 417 2.09 0.20 15.30
CA GLU A 417 1.65 -0.75 16.33
C GLU A 417 1.12 -2.05 15.71
N LEU A 418 0.66 -1.98 14.45
CA LEU A 418 0.09 -3.11 13.71
C LEU A 418 1.13 -3.94 12.95
N LEU A 419 2.26 -3.36 12.59
CA LEU A 419 3.35 -4.02 11.86
C LEU A 419 4.41 -4.58 12.81
#